data_8ebd92e6f38a648d6e3efd7a3e588649
#
_entry.id   8ebd92e6f38a648d6e3efd7a3e588649
#
_cell.length_a   1.000
_cell.length_b   1.000
_cell.length_c   1.000
_cell.angle_alpha   90.00
_cell.angle_beta   90.00
_cell.angle_gamma   90.00
#
_symmetry.space_group_name_H-M   'P 1'
#
loop_
_entity.id
_entity.type
_entity.pdbx_description
1 polymer ?
#
loop_
_entity_poly.entity_id
_entity_poly.type
_entity_poly.pdbx_seq_one_letter_code
_entity_poly.pdbx_strand_id
1 'polypeptide(L)'
;MCGGKSMLGNIDELKENYNGNKTFGFIYANGDRYFFHKSALRNCTIFQLDEGDAVEFDPCKDDAGRNRANNIRKVHQVTTEGAMINPGINPNARMSYFNQDEIKIIHLLSKVFYVTSGGEEFRIGESTYRYCLVKPSEEFTNIFHISREMVVIFCDYVCFEPRSLDAASYVYSKIKSKLRLEKGCHIFICHDDLVEDKLSQLLKDNNVTQIVIPFKYSELLQPRTKADIFEKRFRKYLFDRDLFDVSAPIQDEVFFFGRRDYVHDIVSKCKSNTHCGVFGLRRSGKTSLLYAVQNLLRQQGYRTVFIPC
;
A
#
# COMPACT_ATOMS: atom_id res chain seq x y z
N MET A 1 25.27 9.84 -31.59
CA MET A 1 25.69 9.02 -30.44
C MET A 1 25.30 9.79 -29.20
N CYS A 2 24.15 9.44 -28.57
CA CYS A 2 23.72 10.09 -27.34
C CYS A 2 24.22 9.25 -26.16
N GLY A 3 25.38 9.59 -25.65
CA GLY A 3 25.93 9.06 -24.40
C GLY A 3 25.44 9.91 -23.23
N GLY A 4 24.12 9.86 -22.94
CA GLY A 4 23.57 10.47 -21.74
C GLY A 4 23.66 9.49 -20.57
N LYS A 5 23.96 10.01 -19.38
CA LYS A 5 23.85 9.25 -18.11
C LYS A 5 22.44 8.69 -18.00
N SER A 6 22.30 7.41 -17.67
CA SER A 6 21.01 6.80 -17.39
C SER A 6 20.32 7.53 -16.23
N MET A 7 19.00 7.58 -16.25
CA MET A 7 18.16 8.29 -15.31
C MET A 7 17.17 7.31 -14.66
N LEU A 8 16.90 7.51 -13.38
CA LEU A 8 15.86 6.78 -12.67
C LEU A 8 14.54 7.57 -12.73
N GLY A 9 13.43 6.85 -12.95
CA GLY A 9 12.09 7.40 -12.93
C GLY A 9 11.07 6.33 -12.61
N ASN A 10 9.81 6.74 -12.52
CA ASN A 10 8.71 5.82 -12.27
C ASN A 10 7.75 5.81 -13.45
N ILE A 11 7.18 4.65 -13.74
CA ILE A 11 6.10 4.54 -14.73
C ILE A 11 4.92 5.39 -14.26
N ASP A 12 4.57 6.42 -15.03
CA ASP A 12 3.48 7.34 -14.73
C ASP A 12 2.15 6.83 -15.30
N GLU A 13 2.18 6.33 -16.54
CA GLU A 13 0.97 5.89 -17.24
C GLU A 13 1.32 4.82 -18.28
N LEU A 14 0.45 3.80 -18.40
CA LEU A 14 0.51 2.78 -19.44
C LEU A 14 -0.75 2.84 -20.29
N LYS A 15 -0.59 2.97 -21.61
CA LYS A 15 -1.70 3.07 -22.58
C LYS A 15 -1.91 1.78 -23.35
N GLU A 16 -3.17 1.42 -23.49
CA GLU A 16 -3.64 0.32 -24.33
C GLU A 16 -4.04 0.84 -25.73
N ASN A 17 -3.80 0.04 -26.76
CA ASN A 17 -4.33 0.31 -28.09
C ASN A 17 -5.80 -0.12 -28.16
N TYR A 18 -6.46 0.13 -29.33
CA TYR A 18 -7.85 -0.24 -29.59
C TYR A 18 -8.17 -1.74 -29.39
N ASN A 19 -7.16 -2.60 -29.35
CA ASN A 19 -7.30 -4.05 -29.14
C ASN A 19 -7.02 -4.46 -27.67
N GLY A 20 -6.95 -3.51 -26.72
CA GLY A 20 -6.69 -3.78 -25.31
C GLY A 20 -5.24 -4.19 -24.99
N ASN A 21 -4.31 -4.04 -25.93
CA ASN A 21 -2.90 -4.35 -25.71
C ASN A 21 -2.13 -3.10 -25.30
N LYS A 22 -1.43 -3.17 -24.19
CA LYS A 22 -0.48 -2.13 -23.78
C LYS A 22 0.64 -2.01 -24.82
N THR A 23 0.87 -0.82 -25.38
CA THR A 23 1.88 -0.61 -26.43
C THR A 23 2.87 0.49 -26.12
N PHE A 24 2.51 1.46 -25.32
CA PHE A 24 3.35 2.59 -24.93
C PHE A 24 2.99 3.11 -23.54
N GLY A 25 3.80 3.98 -23.01
CA GLY A 25 3.56 4.60 -21.72
C GLY A 25 4.40 5.85 -21.51
N PHE A 26 4.35 6.36 -20.30
CA PHE A 26 5.09 7.53 -19.87
C PHE A 26 5.86 7.22 -18.59
N ILE A 27 7.06 7.79 -18.47
CA ILE A 27 7.90 7.77 -17.28
C ILE A 27 7.96 9.19 -16.73
N TYR A 28 7.79 9.33 -15.42
CA TYR A 28 7.99 10.59 -14.73
C TYR A 28 9.35 10.57 -14.00
N ALA A 29 10.19 11.56 -14.28
CA ALA A 29 11.51 11.69 -13.67
C ALA A 29 11.93 13.16 -13.62
N ASN A 30 12.46 13.62 -12.48
CA ASN A 30 13.02 14.98 -12.27
C ASN A 30 12.09 16.14 -12.68
N GLY A 31 10.77 15.98 -12.55
CA GLY A 31 9.81 17.02 -12.93
C GLY A 31 9.31 16.93 -14.37
N ASP A 32 9.91 16.08 -15.19
CA ASP A 32 9.57 15.91 -16.60
C ASP A 32 8.90 14.57 -16.89
N ARG A 33 8.14 14.54 -17.96
CA ARG A 33 7.45 13.35 -18.46
C ARG A 33 8.10 12.88 -19.76
N TYR A 34 8.44 11.58 -19.83
CA TYR A 34 9.14 10.95 -20.95
C TYR A 34 8.25 9.90 -21.58
N PHE A 35 8.01 10.03 -22.89
CA PHE A 35 7.28 9.02 -23.65
C PHE A 35 8.17 7.80 -23.94
N PHE A 36 7.60 6.60 -23.88
CA PHE A 36 8.24 5.39 -24.38
C PHE A 36 7.28 4.47 -25.12
N HIS A 37 7.83 3.73 -26.08
CA HIS A 37 7.15 2.63 -26.74
C HIS A 37 7.70 1.30 -26.22
N LYS A 38 6.91 0.22 -26.29
CA LYS A 38 7.31 -1.12 -25.83
C LYS A 38 8.64 -1.62 -26.38
N SER A 39 9.04 -1.18 -27.57
CA SER A 39 10.33 -1.52 -28.19
C SER A 39 11.54 -0.93 -27.45
N ALA A 40 11.36 0.04 -26.59
CA ALA A 40 12.41 0.64 -25.78
C ALA A 40 12.76 -0.19 -24.51
N LEU A 41 11.96 -1.19 -24.17
CA LEU A 41 12.17 -2.07 -23.03
C LEU A 41 13.30 -3.07 -23.30
N ARG A 42 14.12 -3.41 -22.28
CA ARG A 42 15.30 -4.28 -22.40
C ARG A 42 15.22 -5.56 -21.56
N ASN A 43 14.93 -5.46 -20.27
CA ASN A 43 14.92 -6.60 -19.35
C ASN A 43 13.52 -7.03 -18.92
N CYS A 44 12.49 -6.42 -19.48
CA CYS A 44 11.08 -6.73 -19.18
C CYS A 44 10.20 -6.50 -20.39
N THR A 45 9.00 -7.04 -20.34
CA THR A 45 7.93 -6.77 -21.31
C THR A 45 6.98 -5.71 -20.76
N ILE A 46 6.20 -5.04 -21.65
CA ILE A 46 5.24 -4.01 -21.19
C ILE A 46 4.13 -4.59 -20.28
N PHE A 47 3.85 -5.89 -20.37
CA PHE A 47 2.88 -6.58 -19.53
C PHE A 47 3.40 -6.85 -18.11
N GLN A 48 4.72 -6.74 -17.91
CA GLN A 48 5.39 -6.88 -16.61
C GLN A 48 5.59 -5.54 -15.91
N LEU A 49 5.17 -4.44 -16.55
CA LEU A 49 5.22 -3.09 -15.98
C LEU A 49 3.84 -2.70 -15.45
N ASP A 50 3.88 -2.10 -14.27
CA ASP A 50 2.74 -1.43 -13.64
C ASP A 50 3.05 0.05 -13.39
N GLU A 51 2.00 0.86 -13.33
CA GLU A 51 2.13 2.26 -12.96
C GLU A 51 2.73 2.37 -11.55
N GLY A 52 3.77 3.20 -11.39
CA GLY A 52 4.55 3.32 -10.16
C GLY A 52 5.84 2.47 -10.13
N ASP A 53 6.03 1.54 -11.07
CA ASP A 53 7.27 0.77 -11.15
C ASP A 53 8.48 1.67 -11.38
N ALA A 54 9.57 1.43 -10.65
CA ALA A 54 10.83 2.10 -10.86
C ALA A 54 11.54 1.54 -12.10
N VAL A 55 12.02 2.44 -12.94
CA VAL A 55 12.76 2.10 -14.16
C VAL A 55 13.99 2.96 -14.31
N GLU A 56 15.06 2.37 -14.82
CA GLU A 56 16.23 3.07 -15.31
C GLU A 56 16.09 3.22 -16.83
N PHE A 57 16.38 4.41 -17.36
CA PHE A 57 16.26 4.69 -18.80
C PHE A 57 17.26 5.73 -19.28
N ASP A 58 17.50 5.74 -20.57
CA ASP A 58 18.30 6.75 -21.23
C ASP A 58 17.38 7.87 -21.78
N PRO A 59 17.44 9.09 -21.20
CA PRO A 59 16.64 10.20 -21.70
C PRO A 59 17.15 10.68 -23.06
N CYS A 60 16.23 10.91 -23.98
CA CYS A 60 16.53 11.51 -25.29
C CYS A 60 15.40 12.44 -25.72
N LYS A 61 15.61 13.17 -26.82
CA LYS A 61 14.56 13.95 -27.49
C LYS A 61 14.27 13.37 -28.86
N ASP A 62 13.02 13.41 -29.27
CA ASP A 62 12.64 13.07 -30.64
C ASP A 62 12.91 14.25 -31.60
N ASP A 63 12.71 14.04 -32.90
CA ASP A 63 12.92 15.05 -33.93
C ASP A 63 12.06 16.31 -33.76
N ALA A 64 10.99 16.22 -32.98
CA ALA A 64 10.12 17.34 -32.60
C ALA A 64 10.49 17.97 -31.23
N GLY A 65 11.63 17.58 -30.62
CA GLY A 65 12.11 18.09 -29.36
C GLY A 65 11.41 17.56 -28.10
N ARG A 66 10.52 16.56 -28.21
CA ARG A 66 9.76 16.00 -27.09
C ARG A 66 10.59 14.97 -26.33
N ASN A 67 10.44 14.93 -25.01
CA ASN A 67 11.15 14.01 -24.13
C ASN A 67 10.75 12.55 -24.41
N ARG A 68 11.73 11.69 -24.67
CA ARG A 68 11.58 10.23 -24.87
C ARG A 68 12.53 9.46 -23.96
N ALA A 69 12.11 8.23 -23.65
CA ALA A 69 12.92 7.29 -22.88
C ALA A 69 13.28 6.09 -23.77
N ASN A 70 14.56 5.75 -23.79
CA ASN A 70 15.11 4.58 -24.48
C ASN A 70 15.82 3.66 -23.50
N ASN A 71 16.13 2.43 -23.93
CA ASN A 71 16.87 1.44 -23.15
C ASN A 71 16.31 1.22 -21.73
N ILE A 72 14.99 1.19 -21.62
CA ILE A 72 14.30 1.11 -20.34
C ILE A 72 14.52 -0.25 -19.72
N ARG A 73 14.99 -0.27 -18.51
CA ARG A 73 15.15 -1.45 -17.68
C ARG A 73 14.28 -1.31 -16.45
N LYS A 74 13.42 -2.28 -16.21
CA LYS A 74 12.74 -2.36 -14.92
C LYS A 74 13.85 -2.55 -13.88
N VAL A 75 13.97 -1.58 -13.01
CA VAL A 75 14.74 -1.76 -11.81
C VAL A 75 13.86 -2.70 -10.98
N HIS A 76 14.24 -3.97 -10.94
CA HIS A 76 13.73 -4.80 -9.88
C HIS A 76 14.11 -4.03 -8.62
N GLN A 77 13.12 -3.39 -8.00
CA GLN A 77 13.22 -3.22 -6.57
C GLN A 77 13.45 -4.65 -6.13
N VAL A 78 14.73 -4.97 -5.89
CA VAL A 78 15.05 -6.13 -5.12
C VAL A 78 14.23 -5.86 -3.87
N THR A 79 13.12 -6.54 -3.73
CA THR A 79 12.59 -6.88 -2.43
C THR A 79 13.68 -7.78 -1.88
N THR A 80 14.80 -7.18 -1.57
CA THR A 80 15.73 -7.69 -0.62
C THR A 80 14.89 -7.74 0.65
N GLU A 81 14.35 -8.91 0.95
CA GLU A 81 14.25 -9.31 2.32
C GLU A 81 15.63 -8.93 2.88
N GLY A 82 15.69 -7.79 3.58
CA GLY A 82 16.94 -7.27 4.12
C GLY A 82 17.46 -5.91 3.62
N ALA A 83 16.86 -5.23 2.65
CA ALA A 83 17.24 -3.84 2.38
C ALA A 83 16.64 -2.91 3.45
N MET A 84 17.50 -2.33 4.28
CA MET A 84 17.11 -1.36 5.30
C MET A 84 16.35 -0.21 4.65
N ILE A 85 15.04 -0.09 4.98
CA ILE A 85 14.25 1.05 4.53
C ILE A 85 14.45 2.17 5.53
N ASN A 86 15.24 3.16 5.11
CA ASN A 86 15.42 4.35 5.90
C ASN A 86 14.18 5.26 5.78
N PRO A 87 13.72 5.86 6.89
CA PRO A 87 12.68 6.88 6.85
C PRO A 87 13.07 8.03 5.91
N GLY A 88 12.07 8.67 5.30
CA GLY A 88 12.30 9.77 4.37
C GLY A 88 11.12 10.02 3.43
N ILE A 89 11.34 10.85 2.43
CA ILE A 89 10.34 11.16 1.39
C ILE A 89 10.96 10.86 0.04
N ASN A 90 10.23 10.15 -0.81
CA ASN A 90 10.61 9.95 -2.20
C ASN A 90 10.70 11.32 -2.90
N PRO A 91 11.84 11.69 -3.49
CA PRO A 91 11.98 12.97 -4.19
C PRO A 91 10.96 13.19 -5.32
N ASN A 92 10.43 12.10 -5.88
CA ASN A 92 9.42 12.14 -6.94
C ASN A 92 7.97 12.09 -6.42
N ALA A 93 7.76 12.09 -5.10
CA ALA A 93 6.41 12.12 -4.53
C ALA A 93 5.76 13.48 -4.80
N ARG A 94 4.60 13.47 -5.44
CA ARG A 94 3.83 14.71 -5.73
C ARG A 94 3.23 15.25 -4.44
N MET A 95 3.65 16.46 -4.03
CA MET A 95 3.14 17.12 -2.83
C MET A 95 2.14 18.25 -3.14
N SER A 96 1.85 18.51 -4.42
CA SER A 96 1.04 19.64 -4.87
C SER A 96 -0.44 19.59 -4.45
N TYR A 97 -0.94 18.42 -4.09
CA TYR A 97 -2.33 18.24 -3.64
C TYR A 97 -2.53 18.57 -2.15
N PHE A 98 -1.44 18.58 -1.38
CA PHE A 98 -1.53 18.73 0.07
C PHE A 98 -1.46 20.21 0.47
N ASN A 99 -2.24 20.56 1.50
CA ASN A 99 -2.11 21.87 2.14
C ASN A 99 -0.84 21.91 3.03
N GLN A 100 -0.53 23.10 3.56
CA GLN A 100 0.69 23.30 4.33
C GLN A 100 0.74 22.47 5.62
N ASP A 101 -0.40 22.25 6.26
CA ASP A 101 -0.47 21.48 7.50
C ASP A 101 -0.30 19.98 7.22
N GLU A 102 -0.89 19.47 6.16
CA GLU A 102 -0.67 18.11 5.69
C GLU A 102 0.79 17.87 5.31
N ILE A 103 1.44 18.82 4.64
CA ILE A 103 2.88 18.74 4.32
C ILE A 103 3.72 18.64 5.61
N LYS A 104 3.39 19.42 6.65
CA LYS A 104 4.08 19.32 7.95
C LYS A 104 3.90 17.92 8.57
N ILE A 105 2.68 17.38 8.49
CA ILE A 105 2.38 16.03 8.99
C ILE A 105 3.11 14.97 8.17
N ILE A 106 3.18 15.10 6.84
CA ILE A 106 3.95 14.20 5.99
C ILE A 106 5.44 14.24 6.35
N HIS A 107 5.99 15.41 6.65
CA HIS A 107 7.36 15.52 7.17
C HIS A 107 7.54 14.89 8.55
N LEU A 108 6.52 14.91 9.40
CA LEU A 108 6.57 14.19 10.68
C LEU A 108 6.51 12.67 10.47
N LEU A 109 5.62 12.19 9.59
CA LEU A 109 5.53 10.79 9.16
C LEU A 109 6.86 10.28 8.57
N SER A 110 7.54 11.11 7.79
CA SER A 110 8.80 10.74 7.14
C SER A 110 9.97 10.52 8.10
N LYS A 111 9.80 10.79 9.38
CA LYS A 111 10.78 10.43 10.42
C LYS A 111 10.70 8.97 10.86
N VAL A 112 9.61 8.29 10.57
CA VAL A 112 9.34 6.88 10.94
C VAL A 112 9.09 6.01 9.72
N PHE A 113 8.51 6.58 8.68
CA PHE A 113 8.12 5.90 7.45
C PHE A 113 8.89 6.46 6.26
N TYR A 114 8.97 5.69 5.19
CA TYR A 114 9.35 6.20 3.88
C TYR A 114 8.09 6.53 3.06
N VAL A 115 7.89 7.81 2.75
CA VAL A 115 6.78 8.26 1.91
C VAL A 115 7.08 7.90 0.47
N THR A 116 6.38 6.93 -0.09
CA THR A 116 6.65 6.36 -1.41
C THR A 116 5.93 7.11 -2.54
N SER A 117 4.73 7.65 -2.25
CA SER A 117 3.89 8.36 -3.22
C SER A 117 3.06 9.44 -2.54
N GLY A 118 2.89 10.58 -3.21
CA GLY A 118 2.01 11.67 -2.77
C GLY A 118 0.53 11.46 -3.09
N GLY A 119 0.17 10.35 -3.76
CA GLY A 119 -1.24 10.04 -4.06
C GLY A 119 -1.99 11.10 -4.86
N GLU A 120 -3.25 11.30 -4.53
CA GLU A 120 -4.15 12.27 -5.18
C GLU A 120 -5.22 12.78 -4.21
N GLU A 121 -5.97 13.80 -4.67
CA GLU A 121 -7.21 14.26 -4.03
C GLU A 121 -8.41 13.52 -4.63
N PHE A 122 -9.39 13.16 -3.79
CA PHE A 122 -10.64 12.55 -4.21
C PHE A 122 -11.80 12.92 -3.30
N ARG A 123 -13.04 12.67 -3.76
CA ARG A 123 -14.26 13.00 -3.00
C ARG A 123 -15.12 11.76 -2.80
N ILE A 124 -15.73 11.68 -1.61
CA ILE A 124 -16.81 10.75 -1.30
C ILE A 124 -17.97 11.57 -0.73
N GLY A 125 -19.06 11.65 -1.48
CA GLY A 125 -20.14 12.59 -1.18
C GLY A 125 -19.63 14.04 -1.23
N GLU A 126 -19.86 14.79 -0.15
CA GLU A 126 -19.40 16.18 -0.04
C GLU A 126 -18.02 16.33 0.61
N SER A 127 -17.47 15.24 1.14
CA SER A 127 -16.18 15.27 1.84
C SER A 127 -15.01 15.07 0.89
N THR A 128 -13.98 15.91 1.05
CA THR A 128 -12.73 15.84 0.28
C THR A 128 -11.68 15.10 1.10
N TYR A 129 -11.00 14.19 0.44
CA TYR A 129 -9.91 13.38 1.01
C TYR A 129 -8.68 13.50 0.14
N ARG A 130 -7.50 13.41 0.79
CA ARG A 130 -6.22 13.25 0.12
C ARG A 130 -5.51 12.04 0.73
N TYR A 131 -4.64 11.41 -0.01
CA TYR A 131 -3.88 10.30 0.53
C TYR A 131 -2.43 10.34 0.09
N CYS A 132 -1.59 9.74 0.91
CA CYS A 132 -0.25 9.35 0.51
C CYS A 132 0.01 7.88 0.88
N LEU A 133 1.05 7.31 0.29
CA LEU A 133 1.50 5.96 0.60
C LEU A 133 2.79 6.03 1.38
N VAL A 134 2.85 5.25 2.44
CA VAL A 134 4.04 5.17 3.31
C VAL A 134 4.46 3.72 3.49
N LYS A 135 5.76 3.47 3.44
CA LYS A 135 6.34 2.17 3.77
C LYS A 135 6.98 2.24 5.14
N PRO A 136 6.69 1.31 6.06
CA PRO A 136 7.31 1.27 7.38
C PRO A 136 8.82 1.15 7.29
N SER A 137 9.55 1.79 8.21
CA SER A 137 10.97 1.52 8.43
C SER A 137 11.17 0.09 8.91
N GLU A 138 12.40 -0.39 8.85
CA GLU A 138 12.74 -1.74 9.33
C GLU A 138 12.41 -1.89 10.83
N GLU A 139 12.75 -0.90 11.65
CA GLU A 139 12.43 -0.91 13.06
C GLU A 139 10.93 -1.04 13.30
N PHE A 140 10.12 -0.26 12.57
CA PHE A 140 8.66 -0.30 12.68
C PHE A 140 8.09 -1.63 12.17
N THR A 141 8.67 -2.18 11.09
CA THR A 141 8.30 -3.50 10.55
C THR A 141 8.58 -4.61 11.57
N ASN A 142 9.71 -4.55 12.26
CA ASN A 142 10.08 -5.55 13.26
C ASN A 142 9.14 -5.54 14.47
N ILE A 143 8.64 -4.34 14.86
CA ILE A 143 7.72 -4.19 16.00
C ILE A 143 6.30 -4.63 15.62
N PHE A 144 5.79 -4.20 14.46
CA PHE A 144 4.38 -4.34 14.10
C PHE A 144 4.10 -5.40 13.04
N HIS A 145 5.14 -6.02 12.47
CA HIS A 145 5.05 -7.00 11.39
C HIS A 145 4.30 -6.51 10.13
N ILE A 146 4.28 -5.20 9.91
CA ILE A 146 3.74 -4.55 8.73
C ILE A 146 4.91 -4.25 7.80
N SER A 147 4.98 -4.94 6.66
CA SER A 147 6.07 -4.80 5.68
C SER A 147 5.63 -4.16 4.36
N ARG A 148 4.31 -4.06 4.14
CA ARG A 148 3.72 -3.47 2.94
C ARG A 148 3.50 -1.97 3.11
N GLU A 149 3.24 -1.29 1.99
CA GLU A 149 2.87 0.12 2.05
C GLU A 149 1.49 0.30 2.66
N MET A 150 1.38 1.27 3.55
CA MET A 150 0.12 1.68 4.16
C MET A 150 -0.42 2.93 3.50
N VAL A 151 -1.73 3.02 3.45
CA VAL A 151 -2.45 4.23 3.04
C VAL A 151 -2.55 5.18 4.23
N VAL A 152 -2.19 6.44 4.03
CA VAL A 152 -2.44 7.54 4.96
C VAL A 152 -3.49 8.44 4.33
N ILE A 153 -4.63 8.57 4.96
CA ILE A 153 -5.76 9.37 4.48
C ILE A 153 -5.87 10.65 5.31
N PHE A 154 -5.93 11.77 4.62
CA PHE A 154 -6.20 13.08 5.17
C PHE A 154 -7.65 13.48 4.84
N CYS A 155 -8.41 13.88 5.85
CA CYS A 155 -9.79 14.32 5.70
C CYS A 155 -9.90 15.79 6.05
N ASP A 156 -10.38 16.58 5.07
CA ASP A 156 -10.61 18.03 5.24
C ASP A 156 -11.87 18.34 6.04
N TYR A 157 -12.75 17.35 6.24
CA TYR A 157 -14.01 17.57 6.91
C TYR A 157 -13.85 17.60 8.44
N VAL A 158 -14.59 18.49 9.11
CA VAL A 158 -14.45 18.73 10.55
C VAL A 158 -14.95 17.56 11.40
N CYS A 159 -15.94 16.80 10.90
CA CYS A 159 -16.52 15.67 11.61
C CYS A 159 -16.16 14.33 10.98
N PHE A 160 -15.74 13.37 11.79
CA PHE A 160 -15.59 11.99 11.33
C PHE A 160 -16.99 11.38 11.08
N GLU A 161 -17.17 10.78 9.92
CA GLU A 161 -18.43 10.20 9.48
C GLU A 161 -18.25 8.72 9.04
N PRO A 162 -19.32 7.89 9.07
CA PRO A 162 -19.23 6.49 8.65
C PRO A 162 -18.64 6.29 7.25
N ARG A 163 -18.97 7.18 6.30
CA ARG A 163 -18.43 7.17 4.93
C ARG A 163 -16.91 7.37 4.86
N SER A 164 -16.28 7.90 5.93
CA SER A 164 -14.83 8.03 6.00
C SER A 164 -14.14 6.67 6.02
N LEU A 165 -14.81 5.59 6.43
CA LEU A 165 -14.31 4.22 6.34
C LEU A 165 -14.18 3.74 4.90
N ASP A 166 -15.01 4.28 3.99
CA ASP A 166 -14.98 3.92 2.57
C ASP A 166 -13.79 4.55 1.83
N ALA A 167 -13.16 5.58 2.44
CA ALA A 167 -12.04 6.27 1.82
C ALA A 167 -10.84 5.34 1.54
N ALA A 168 -10.51 4.45 2.47
CA ALA A 168 -9.46 3.47 2.26
C ALA A 168 -9.83 2.47 1.16
N SER A 169 -11.07 1.99 1.14
CA SER A 169 -11.59 1.08 0.12
C SER A 169 -11.53 1.70 -1.27
N TYR A 170 -11.84 2.99 -1.39
CA TYR A 170 -11.70 3.74 -2.63
C TYR A 170 -10.25 3.74 -3.12
N VAL A 171 -9.29 4.09 -2.26
CA VAL A 171 -7.85 4.08 -2.60
C VAL A 171 -7.40 2.68 -3.02
N TYR A 172 -7.79 1.63 -2.27
CA TYR A 172 -7.46 0.24 -2.61
C TYR A 172 -8.05 -0.20 -3.95
N SER A 173 -9.20 0.34 -4.36
CA SER A 173 -9.80 0.02 -5.66
C SER A 173 -9.06 0.66 -6.82
N LYS A 174 -8.51 1.86 -6.62
CA LYS A 174 -7.77 2.62 -7.64
C LYS A 174 -6.37 2.10 -7.90
N ILE A 175 -5.67 1.66 -6.86
CA ILE A 175 -4.30 1.20 -6.99
C ILE A 175 -4.29 -0.20 -7.59
N LYS A 176 -3.85 -0.32 -8.84
CA LYS A 176 -3.83 -1.58 -9.60
C LYS A 176 -2.92 -2.64 -8.98
N SER A 177 -1.80 -2.25 -8.40
CA SER A 177 -0.85 -3.15 -7.72
C SER A 177 -1.29 -3.48 -6.29
N LYS A 178 -2.38 -4.25 -6.17
CA LYS A 178 -2.99 -4.61 -4.88
C LYS A 178 -2.07 -5.41 -3.93
N LEU A 179 -1.02 -6.02 -4.46
CA LEU A 179 -0.04 -6.80 -3.68
C LEU A 179 0.93 -5.92 -2.88
N ARG A 180 1.09 -4.67 -3.29
CA ARG A 180 1.99 -3.70 -2.67
C ARG A 180 1.43 -3.12 -1.39
N LEU A 181 0.10 -3.04 -1.28
CA LEU A 181 -0.59 -2.34 -0.19
C LEU A 181 -0.94 -3.27 0.97
N GLU A 182 -0.77 -2.74 2.17
CA GLU A 182 -1.37 -3.28 3.38
C GLU A 182 -2.86 -2.95 3.40
N LYS A 183 -3.70 -3.98 3.48
CA LYS A 183 -5.16 -3.79 3.46
C LYS A 183 -5.80 -3.90 4.83
N GLY A 184 -5.11 -4.57 5.75
CA GLY A 184 -5.60 -4.77 7.11
C GLY A 184 -5.48 -3.53 7.99
N CYS A 185 -4.63 -2.56 7.60
CA CYS A 185 -4.33 -1.40 8.43
C CYS A 185 -4.09 -0.14 7.59
N HIS A 186 -4.66 0.99 8.01
CA HIS A 186 -4.37 2.31 7.41
C HIS A 186 -4.42 3.43 8.46
N ILE A 187 -3.77 4.54 8.14
CA ILE A 187 -3.75 5.74 8.98
C ILE A 187 -4.84 6.69 8.48
N PHE A 188 -5.62 7.25 9.40
CA PHE A 188 -6.65 8.22 9.11
C PHE A 188 -6.43 9.50 9.94
N ILE A 189 -6.32 10.65 9.27
CA ILE A 189 -6.02 11.95 9.90
C ILE A 189 -7.17 12.90 9.62
N CYS A 190 -7.79 13.43 10.67
CA CYS A 190 -8.93 14.35 10.56
C CYS A 190 -8.91 15.44 11.63
N HIS A 191 -9.81 16.42 11.47
CA HIS A 191 -9.97 17.54 12.40
C HIS A 191 -10.86 17.20 13.61
N ASP A 192 -11.54 16.05 13.61
CA ASP A 192 -12.47 15.68 14.67
C ASP A 192 -11.74 15.23 15.94
N ASP A 193 -11.91 15.97 17.02
CA ASP A 193 -11.32 15.65 18.32
C ASP A 193 -11.93 14.39 18.97
N LEU A 194 -13.10 13.96 18.53
CA LEU A 194 -13.80 12.75 19.01
C LEU A 194 -13.65 11.55 18.08
N VAL A 195 -12.71 11.59 17.14
CA VAL A 195 -12.53 10.55 16.12
C VAL A 195 -12.31 9.15 16.72
N GLU A 196 -11.58 9.04 17.82
CA GLU A 196 -11.30 7.75 18.47
C GLU A 196 -12.57 7.11 19.01
N ASP A 197 -13.43 7.88 19.69
CA ASP A 197 -14.69 7.38 20.26
C ASP A 197 -15.68 7.01 19.18
N LYS A 198 -15.85 7.87 18.17
CA LYS A 198 -16.75 7.63 17.02
C LYS A 198 -16.30 6.40 16.24
N LEU A 199 -15.01 6.26 15.97
CA LEU A 199 -14.45 5.11 15.28
C LEU A 199 -14.68 3.82 16.07
N SER A 200 -14.46 3.85 17.40
CA SER A 200 -14.65 2.70 18.26
C SER A 200 -16.13 2.22 18.26
N GLN A 201 -17.08 3.14 18.20
CA GLN A 201 -18.49 2.82 18.09
C GLN A 201 -18.82 2.20 16.72
N LEU A 202 -18.37 2.83 15.63
CA LEU A 202 -18.64 2.35 14.27
C LEU A 202 -18.03 0.97 13.98
N LEU A 203 -16.84 0.69 14.49
CA LEU A 203 -16.18 -0.61 14.30
C LEU A 203 -16.88 -1.73 15.07
N LYS A 204 -17.48 -1.44 16.23
CA LYS A 204 -18.31 -2.41 16.98
C LYS A 204 -19.58 -2.78 16.22
N ASP A 205 -20.22 -1.81 15.58
CA ASP A 205 -21.50 -1.99 14.93
C ASP A 205 -21.41 -2.70 13.56
N ASN A 206 -20.26 -2.56 12.85
CA ASN A 206 -20.15 -2.97 11.44
C ASN A 206 -19.31 -4.22 11.17
N ASN A 207 -18.82 -4.96 12.18
CA ASN A 207 -17.93 -6.11 11.99
C ASN A 207 -16.75 -5.82 11.02
N VAL A 208 -16.24 -4.58 11.03
CA VAL A 208 -15.16 -4.15 10.14
C VAL A 208 -13.86 -4.81 10.58
N THR A 209 -13.26 -5.58 9.69
CA THR A 209 -11.99 -6.28 9.94
C THR A 209 -10.75 -5.39 9.80
N GLN A 210 -10.90 -4.22 9.16
CA GLN A 210 -9.80 -3.28 8.96
C GLN A 210 -9.46 -2.51 10.23
N ILE A 211 -8.16 -2.33 10.47
CA ILE A 211 -7.66 -1.47 11.54
C ILE A 211 -7.48 -0.07 10.99
N VAL A 212 -8.25 0.84 11.52
CA VAL A 212 -8.08 2.27 11.27
C VAL A 212 -7.34 2.88 12.43
N ILE A 213 -6.19 3.50 12.16
CA ILE A 213 -5.37 4.18 13.17
C ILE A 213 -5.62 5.68 13.06
N PRO A 214 -6.49 6.24 13.91
CA PRO A 214 -6.87 7.64 13.82
C PRO A 214 -5.83 8.55 14.44
N PHE A 215 -5.64 9.71 13.81
CA PHE A 215 -4.88 10.83 14.34
C PHE A 215 -5.66 12.11 14.14
N LYS A 216 -5.42 13.08 15.00
CA LYS A 216 -5.99 14.43 14.93
C LYS A 216 -4.97 15.40 14.35
N TYR A 217 -5.41 16.33 13.49
CA TYR A 217 -4.56 17.43 13.06
C TYR A 217 -4.03 18.21 14.27
N SER A 218 -4.90 18.49 15.25
CA SER A 218 -4.56 19.23 16.46
C SER A 218 -3.40 18.63 17.25
N GLU A 219 -3.29 17.29 17.31
CA GLU A 219 -2.18 16.62 18.02
C GLU A 219 -0.89 16.55 17.20
N LEU A 220 -1.00 16.34 15.88
CA LEU A 220 0.17 16.19 15.00
C LEU A 220 0.86 17.52 14.67
N LEU A 221 0.12 18.63 14.73
CA LEU A 221 0.63 19.97 14.43
C LEU A 221 1.21 20.70 15.64
N GLN A 222 1.15 20.12 16.83
CA GLN A 222 1.73 20.76 18.01
C GLN A 222 3.26 20.88 17.88
N PRO A 223 3.87 22.03 18.25
CA PRO A 223 5.32 22.27 18.09
C PRO A 223 6.22 21.25 18.80
N ARG A 224 5.69 20.58 19.82
CA ARG A 224 6.43 19.60 20.64
C ARG A 224 6.15 18.14 20.24
N THR A 225 5.31 17.90 19.24
CA THR A 225 4.97 16.53 18.81
C THR A 225 6.19 15.86 18.20
N LYS A 226 6.54 14.71 18.77
CA LYS A 226 7.63 13.86 18.31
C LYS A 226 7.07 12.70 17.46
N ALA A 227 7.92 12.12 16.64
CA ALA A 227 7.54 11.01 15.77
C ALA A 227 7.18 9.70 16.51
N ASP A 228 7.54 9.59 17.80
CA ASP A 228 7.14 8.47 18.67
C ASP A 228 5.62 8.37 18.89
N ILE A 229 4.87 9.44 18.57
CA ILE A 229 3.40 9.42 18.61
C ILE A 229 2.83 8.33 17.69
N PHE A 230 3.46 8.07 16.55
CA PHE A 230 3.01 7.02 15.63
C PHE A 230 3.19 5.65 16.26
N GLU A 231 4.35 5.35 16.82
CA GLU A 231 4.59 4.07 17.47
C GLU A 231 3.61 3.83 18.62
N LYS A 232 3.42 4.83 19.49
CA LYS A 232 2.47 4.73 20.62
C LYS A 232 1.04 4.47 20.14
N ARG A 233 0.60 5.15 19.08
CA ARG A 233 -0.74 4.99 18.53
C ARG A 233 -0.91 3.61 17.89
N PHE A 234 0.09 3.15 17.14
CA PHE A 234 0.08 1.81 16.56
C PHE A 234 0.04 0.73 17.63
N ARG A 235 0.81 0.86 18.72
CA ARG A 235 0.73 -0.06 19.86
C ARG A 235 -0.68 -0.13 20.43
N LYS A 236 -1.33 1.01 20.64
CA LYS A 236 -2.70 1.08 21.16
C LYS A 236 -3.70 0.33 20.25
N TYR A 237 -3.64 0.56 18.95
CA TYR A 237 -4.64 0.00 18.03
C TYR A 237 -4.34 -1.43 17.56
N LEU A 238 -3.09 -1.85 17.55
CA LEU A 238 -2.70 -3.20 17.11
C LEU A 238 -2.60 -4.19 18.27
N PHE A 239 -2.19 -3.76 19.46
CA PHE A 239 -1.94 -4.64 20.59
C PHE A 239 -3.03 -4.61 21.67
N ASP A 240 -3.81 -3.54 21.80
CA ASP A 240 -4.95 -3.48 22.73
C ASP A 240 -6.18 -4.27 22.24
N ARG A 241 -6.14 -4.77 21.00
CA ARG A 241 -7.18 -5.68 20.52
C ARG A 241 -6.94 -7.05 21.13
N ASP A 242 -7.99 -7.64 21.69
CA ASP A 242 -7.93 -9.02 22.20
C ASP A 242 -7.71 -10.00 21.02
N LEU A 243 -6.43 -10.26 20.73
CA LEU A 243 -6.03 -11.24 19.70
C LEU A 243 -6.36 -12.68 20.11
N PHE A 244 -6.77 -12.89 21.37
CA PHE A 244 -7.19 -14.19 21.90
C PHE A 244 -8.70 -14.35 21.89
N ASP A 245 -9.46 -13.35 21.42
CA ASP A 245 -10.88 -13.53 21.15
C ASP A 245 -11.07 -14.55 20.03
N VAL A 246 -11.39 -15.77 20.46
CA VAL A 246 -11.59 -16.95 19.58
C VAL A 246 -13.01 -17.08 19.05
N SER A 247 -13.78 -16.02 19.05
CA SER A 247 -15.18 -16.02 18.61
C SER A 247 -15.32 -16.21 17.09
N ALA A 248 -14.37 -15.67 16.30
CA ALA A 248 -14.37 -15.77 14.85
C ALA A 248 -13.01 -16.20 14.27
N PRO A 249 -12.99 -16.82 13.06
CA PRO A 249 -11.75 -17.13 12.37
C PRO A 249 -11.02 -15.86 11.95
N ILE A 250 -9.69 -15.85 12.06
CA ILE A 250 -8.83 -14.79 11.59
C ILE A 250 -8.82 -14.79 10.07
N GLN A 251 -9.29 -13.72 9.44
CA GLN A 251 -9.31 -13.56 7.98
C GLN A 251 -8.15 -12.70 7.46
N ASP A 252 -7.65 -11.79 8.29
CA ASP A 252 -6.59 -10.86 7.93
C ASP A 252 -5.20 -11.40 8.24
N GLU A 253 -4.30 -11.28 7.27
CA GLU A 253 -2.91 -11.74 7.37
C GLU A 253 -2.13 -11.06 8.51
N VAL A 254 -2.49 -9.82 8.84
CA VAL A 254 -1.85 -9.02 9.91
C VAL A 254 -2.00 -9.67 11.28
N PHE A 255 -3.10 -10.39 11.51
CA PHE A 255 -3.38 -11.07 12.78
C PHE A 255 -3.06 -12.56 12.75
N PHE A 256 -2.63 -13.10 11.61
CA PHE A 256 -2.27 -14.48 11.46
C PHE A 256 -0.80 -14.70 11.81
N PHE A 257 -0.53 -14.95 13.08
CA PHE A 257 0.82 -15.19 13.60
C PHE A 257 1.15 -16.69 13.64
N GLY A 258 2.41 -17.00 13.32
CA GLY A 258 2.89 -18.38 13.29
C GLY A 258 2.30 -19.18 12.13
N ARG A 259 2.64 -20.47 12.08
CA ARG A 259 2.13 -21.43 11.09
C ARG A 259 2.33 -21.05 9.61
N ARG A 260 3.24 -20.12 9.30
CA ARG A 260 3.55 -19.74 7.92
C ARG A 260 4.03 -20.94 7.11
N ASP A 261 4.81 -21.81 7.72
CA ASP A 261 5.31 -23.03 7.07
C ASP A 261 4.16 -23.95 6.64
N TYR A 262 3.12 -24.11 7.48
CA TYR A 262 1.93 -24.86 7.10
C TYR A 262 1.16 -24.21 5.95
N VAL A 263 1.08 -22.89 5.92
CA VAL A 263 0.45 -22.17 4.79
C VAL A 263 1.19 -22.45 3.51
N HIS A 264 2.54 -22.33 3.51
CA HIS A 264 3.36 -22.58 2.33
C HIS A 264 3.30 -24.04 1.88
N ASP A 265 3.31 -25.00 2.81
CA ASP A 265 3.17 -26.43 2.49
C ASP A 265 1.83 -26.73 1.83
N ILE A 266 0.72 -26.23 2.36
CA ILE A 266 -0.61 -26.41 1.76
C ILE A 266 -0.70 -25.73 0.40
N VAL A 267 -0.18 -24.51 0.24
CA VAL A 267 -0.16 -23.81 -1.05
C VAL A 267 0.65 -24.59 -2.08
N SER A 268 1.80 -25.16 -1.69
CA SER A 268 2.62 -26.01 -2.56
C SER A 268 1.86 -27.25 -3.02
N LYS A 269 1.14 -27.92 -2.11
CA LYS A 269 0.29 -29.09 -2.41
C LYS A 269 -0.87 -28.73 -3.34
N CYS A 270 -1.53 -27.58 -3.11
CA CYS A 270 -2.58 -27.09 -4.00
C CYS A 270 -2.05 -26.86 -5.42
N LYS A 271 -0.84 -26.30 -5.57
CA LYS A 271 -0.22 -26.06 -6.87
C LYS A 271 0.15 -27.34 -7.61
N SER A 272 0.51 -28.39 -6.87
CA SER A 272 0.79 -29.72 -7.43
C SER A 272 -0.45 -30.60 -7.62
N ASN A 273 -1.66 -30.02 -7.53
CA ASN A 273 -2.94 -30.75 -7.59
C ASN A 273 -3.08 -31.89 -6.58
N THR A 274 -2.44 -31.74 -5.42
CA THR A 274 -2.47 -32.75 -4.35
C THR A 274 -3.54 -32.36 -3.33
N HIS A 275 -4.42 -33.31 -3.00
CA HIS A 275 -5.40 -33.09 -1.93
C HIS A 275 -4.71 -33.10 -0.57
N CYS A 276 -5.13 -32.18 0.31
CA CYS A 276 -4.66 -32.19 1.69
C CYS A 276 -5.82 -31.97 2.68
N GLY A 277 -5.69 -32.57 3.86
CA GLY A 277 -6.64 -32.40 4.96
C GLY A 277 -5.99 -31.66 6.12
N VAL A 278 -6.73 -30.71 6.72
CA VAL A 278 -6.32 -30.01 7.93
C VAL A 278 -7.15 -30.50 9.10
N PHE A 279 -6.50 -31.24 10.00
CA PHE A 279 -7.14 -31.83 11.19
C PHE A 279 -6.68 -31.11 12.46
N GLY A 280 -7.51 -31.10 13.48
CA GLY A 280 -7.20 -30.50 14.77
C GLY A 280 -8.45 -30.25 15.61
N LEU A 281 -8.23 -29.86 16.86
CA LEU A 281 -9.29 -29.59 17.82
C LEU A 281 -10.19 -28.45 17.38
N ARG A 282 -11.41 -28.37 17.92
CA ARG A 282 -12.29 -27.23 17.72
C ARG A 282 -11.57 -25.95 18.20
N ARG A 283 -11.74 -24.84 17.47
CA ARG A 283 -11.09 -23.54 17.76
C ARG A 283 -9.54 -23.55 17.69
N SER A 284 -8.92 -24.54 17.09
CA SER A 284 -7.47 -24.59 16.88
C SER A 284 -6.97 -23.74 15.71
N GLY A 285 -7.81 -22.89 15.11
CA GLY A 285 -7.42 -21.98 14.01
C GLY A 285 -7.37 -22.63 12.62
N LYS A 286 -8.02 -23.80 12.41
CA LYS A 286 -8.05 -24.46 11.08
C LYS A 286 -8.65 -23.56 9.99
N THR A 287 -9.75 -22.92 10.28
CA THR A 287 -10.42 -22.01 9.33
C THR A 287 -9.57 -20.78 9.04
N SER A 288 -8.89 -20.23 10.06
CA SER A 288 -7.93 -19.12 9.87
C SER A 288 -6.77 -19.52 8.98
N LEU A 289 -6.24 -20.74 9.15
CA LEU A 289 -5.20 -21.29 8.29
C LEU A 289 -5.67 -21.41 6.84
N LEU A 290 -6.90 -21.87 6.62
CA LEU A 290 -7.48 -21.98 5.27
C LEU A 290 -7.70 -20.60 4.62
N TYR A 291 -8.09 -19.59 5.39
CA TYR A 291 -8.16 -18.22 4.87
C TYR A 291 -6.78 -17.66 4.49
N ALA A 292 -5.76 -17.92 5.30
CA ALA A 292 -4.39 -17.51 4.95
C ALA A 292 -3.91 -18.20 3.65
N VAL A 293 -4.18 -19.50 3.48
CA VAL A 293 -3.90 -20.24 2.23
C VAL A 293 -4.68 -19.64 1.06
N GLN A 294 -5.97 -19.37 1.23
CA GLN A 294 -6.82 -18.76 0.20
C GLN A 294 -6.28 -17.40 -0.24
N ASN A 295 -5.92 -16.56 0.72
CA ASN A 295 -5.37 -15.24 0.44
C ASN A 295 -4.06 -15.33 -0.35
N LEU A 296 -3.14 -16.22 0.05
CA LEU A 296 -1.87 -16.40 -0.64
C LEU A 296 -2.06 -16.96 -2.06
N LEU A 297 -2.97 -17.91 -2.27
CA LEU A 297 -3.30 -18.42 -3.61
C LEU A 297 -3.93 -17.33 -4.50
N ARG A 298 -4.85 -16.51 -3.97
CA ARG A 298 -5.44 -15.38 -4.71
C ARG A 298 -4.42 -14.34 -5.09
N GLN A 299 -3.46 -14.03 -4.20
CA GLN A 299 -2.35 -13.13 -4.49
C GLN A 299 -1.49 -13.64 -5.65
N GLN A 300 -1.37 -14.95 -5.80
CA GLN A 300 -0.64 -15.60 -6.89
C GLN A 300 -1.49 -15.83 -8.16
N GLY A 301 -2.71 -15.27 -8.22
CA GLY A 301 -3.59 -15.31 -9.39
C GLY A 301 -4.48 -16.55 -9.51
N TYR A 302 -4.49 -17.43 -8.50
CA TYR A 302 -5.37 -18.60 -8.51
C TYR A 302 -6.81 -18.24 -8.11
N ARG A 303 -7.79 -18.80 -8.81
CA ARG A 303 -9.20 -18.71 -8.39
C ARG A 303 -9.46 -19.72 -7.26
N THR A 304 -9.99 -19.24 -6.15
CA THR A 304 -10.28 -20.07 -4.98
C THR A 304 -11.70 -19.86 -4.50
N VAL A 305 -12.35 -20.92 -4.09
CA VAL A 305 -13.68 -20.89 -3.48
C VAL A 305 -13.59 -21.50 -2.07
N PHE A 306 -14.14 -20.83 -1.08
CA PHE A 306 -14.28 -21.35 0.28
C PHE A 306 -15.74 -21.78 0.49
N ILE A 307 -15.96 -23.04 0.81
CA ILE A 307 -17.30 -23.59 1.07
C ILE A 307 -17.34 -23.94 2.56
N PRO A 308 -18.09 -23.18 3.38
CA PRO A 308 -18.30 -23.54 4.77
C PRO A 308 -19.19 -24.79 4.87
N CYS A 309 -18.78 -25.75 5.70
CA CYS A 309 -19.55 -26.95 6.04
C CYS A 309 -20.22 -26.80 7.40
#